data_cabaf48a8cc45f73cf36427bc9c41ec8
#
_entry.id   cabaf48a8cc45f73cf36427bc9c41ec8
#
_cell.length_a   1.000
_cell.length_b   1.000
_cell.length_c   1.000
_cell.angle_alpha   90.00
_cell.angle_beta   90.00
_cell.angle_gamma   90.00
#
_symmetry.space_group_name_H-M   'P 1'
#
loop_
_entity.id
_entity.type
_entity.pdbx_description
1 polymer ?
#
loop_
_entity_poly.entity_id
_entity_poly.type
_entity_poly.pdbx_seq_one_letter_code
_entity_poly.pdbx_strand_id
1 'polypeptide(L)'
;MDGAIDRIHRTQRHQIIVCTLCRDVPTGVRSGEALCAELRSRLSAQPDLMRDFTVEGVACMAGCARPLAVAFQAPGKAAYLFGSIDAEADAGDLVRFARLYASLADGWCNSGQRPPRLAGKTLARIPAPGKPADGNR
;
A
#
# COMPACT_ATOMS: atom_id res chain seq x y z
N MET A 1 -30.23 -0.20 5.12
CA MET A 1 -29.57 0.88 4.69
C MET A 1 -28.18 0.83 5.10
N ASP A 2 -27.98 0.98 6.32
CA ASP A 2 -26.65 0.97 6.81
C ASP A 2 -25.93 -0.35 6.59
N GLY A 3 -26.66 -1.45 6.54
CA GLY A 3 -26.05 -2.75 6.32
C GLY A 3 -25.34 -2.87 4.99
N ALA A 4 -25.87 -2.24 3.95
CA ALA A 4 -25.24 -2.27 2.64
C ALA A 4 -23.95 -1.46 2.64
N ILE A 5 -23.96 -0.32 3.30
CA ILE A 5 -22.78 0.52 3.40
C ILE A 5 -21.70 -0.18 4.22
N ASP A 6 -22.09 -0.83 5.31
CA ASP A 6 -21.16 -1.59 6.13
C ASP A 6 -20.49 -2.70 5.34
N ARG A 7 -21.25 -3.38 4.48
CA ARG A 7 -20.69 -4.45 3.69
C ARG A 7 -19.65 -3.93 2.71
N ILE A 8 -19.94 -2.78 2.09
CA ILE A 8 -18.99 -2.18 1.18
C ILE A 8 -17.71 -1.81 1.92
N HIS A 9 -17.83 -1.20 3.08
CA HIS A 9 -16.65 -0.83 3.85
C HIS A 9 -15.87 -2.05 4.32
N ARG A 10 -16.55 -3.14 4.65
CA ARG A 10 -15.84 -4.34 5.09
C ARG A 10 -15.11 -5.03 3.94
N THR A 11 -15.68 -5.00 2.74
CA THR A 11 -15.05 -5.65 1.60
C THR A 11 -13.89 -4.85 1.05
N GLN A 12 -13.92 -3.52 1.21
CA GLN A 12 -12.85 -2.65 0.71
C GLN A 12 -12.13 -1.96 1.86
N ARG A 13 -11.76 -2.75 2.86
CA ARG A 13 -11.17 -2.19 4.06
C ARG A 13 -9.67 -1.89 3.94
N HIS A 14 -9.01 -2.44 2.92
CA HIS A 14 -7.59 -2.21 2.69
C HIS A 14 -7.41 -1.12 1.66
N GLN A 15 -6.45 -0.23 1.89
CA GLN A 15 -6.17 0.86 0.98
C GLN A 15 -4.72 0.86 0.56
N ILE A 16 -4.50 1.06 -0.73
CA ILE A 16 -3.18 1.38 -1.27
C ILE A 16 -3.24 2.85 -1.67
N ILE A 17 -2.39 3.66 -1.07
CA ILE A 17 -2.40 5.10 -1.28
C ILE A 17 -1.11 5.49 -1.99
N VAL A 18 -1.24 6.17 -3.11
CA VAL A 18 -0.10 6.53 -3.96
C VAL A 18 0.04 8.05 -3.99
N CYS A 19 1.25 8.55 -3.79
CA CYS A 19 1.51 9.99 -3.87
C CYS A 19 1.53 10.41 -5.33
N THR A 20 0.61 11.28 -5.73
CA THR A 20 0.50 11.69 -7.13
C THR A 20 1.36 12.90 -7.48
N LEU A 21 1.87 13.61 -6.47
CA LEU A 21 2.75 14.77 -6.72
C LEU A 21 4.23 14.43 -6.63
N CYS A 22 4.57 13.20 -6.24
CA CYS A 22 5.97 12.78 -6.22
C CYS A 22 6.55 12.80 -7.63
N ARG A 23 7.79 13.25 -7.75
CA ARG A 23 8.49 13.28 -9.02
C ARG A 23 9.62 12.28 -9.01
N ASP A 24 9.73 11.51 -10.07
CA ASP A 24 10.86 10.60 -10.25
C ASP A 24 12.16 11.38 -10.31
N VAL A 25 13.19 10.80 -9.72
CA VAL A 25 14.54 11.27 -9.85
C VAL A 25 15.28 10.22 -10.69
N PRO A 26 15.93 10.57 -11.76
CA PRO A 26 16.31 11.91 -12.26
C PRO A 26 15.34 12.53 -13.26
N THR A 27 14.27 11.85 -13.65
CA THR A 27 13.46 12.32 -14.78
C THR A 27 12.54 13.50 -14.44
N GLY A 28 12.19 13.66 -13.18
CA GLY A 28 11.26 14.70 -12.77
C GLY A 28 9.81 14.42 -13.14
N VAL A 29 9.51 13.23 -13.65
CA VAL A 29 8.17 12.88 -14.08
C VAL A 29 7.34 12.45 -12.86
N ARG A 30 6.07 12.86 -12.84
CA ARG A 30 5.13 12.42 -11.81
C ARG A 30 4.45 11.14 -12.30
N SER A 31 4.87 10.01 -11.76
CA SER A 31 4.37 8.70 -12.21
C SER A 31 3.33 8.09 -11.29
N GLY A 32 2.87 8.84 -10.27
CA GLY A 32 1.92 8.30 -9.30
C GLY A 32 0.59 7.89 -9.91
N GLU A 33 0.05 8.70 -10.81
CA GLU A 33 -1.22 8.36 -11.44
C GLU A 33 -1.11 7.15 -12.34
N ALA A 34 0.02 7.03 -13.05
CA ALA A 34 0.27 5.86 -13.87
C ALA A 34 0.37 4.60 -13.00
N LEU A 35 1.01 4.72 -11.84
CA LEU A 35 1.07 3.60 -10.91
C LEU A 35 -0.30 3.23 -10.38
N CYS A 36 -1.14 4.21 -10.07
CA CYS A 36 -2.51 3.93 -9.64
C CYS A 36 -3.25 3.12 -10.70
N ALA A 37 -3.14 3.52 -11.96
CA ALA A 37 -3.81 2.82 -13.06
C ALA A 37 -3.27 1.40 -13.21
N GLU A 38 -1.96 1.23 -13.09
CA GLU A 38 -1.34 -0.08 -13.19
C GLU A 38 -1.78 -0.99 -12.05
N LEU A 39 -1.81 -0.47 -10.84
CA LEU A 39 -2.25 -1.27 -9.69
C LEU A 39 -3.70 -1.67 -9.82
N ARG A 40 -4.57 -0.75 -10.24
CA ARG A 40 -5.98 -1.08 -10.44
C ARG A 40 -6.15 -2.15 -11.50
N SER A 41 -5.38 -2.07 -12.56
CA SER A 41 -5.40 -3.07 -13.62
C SER A 41 -4.98 -4.44 -13.11
N ARG A 42 -3.87 -4.49 -12.35
CA ARG A 42 -3.38 -5.76 -11.82
C ARG A 42 -4.33 -6.36 -10.79
N LEU A 43 -4.93 -5.52 -9.94
CA LEU A 43 -5.89 -6.01 -8.94
C LEU A 43 -7.16 -6.54 -9.61
N SER A 44 -7.58 -5.92 -10.71
CA SER A 44 -8.79 -6.37 -11.40
C SER A 44 -8.62 -7.77 -11.97
N ALA A 45 -7.40 -8.21 -12.18
CA ALA A 45 -7.14 -9.59 -12.63
C ALA A 45 -7.17 -10.58 -11.47
N GLN A 46 -7.31 -10.11 -10.24
CA GLN A 46 -7.35 -10.95 -9.03
C GLN A 46 -8.58 -10.58 -8.21
N PRO A 47 -9.74 -11.20 -8.49
CA PRO A 47 -11.01 -10.75 -7.90
C PRO A 47 -11.02 -10.69 -6.37
N ASP A 48 -10.31 -11.59 -5.70
CA ASP A 48 -10.26 -11.59 -4.24
C ASP A 48 -9.58 -10.34 -3.70
N LEU A 49 -8.49 -9.91 -4.33
CA LEU A 49 -7.82 -8.68 -3.93
C LEU A 49 -8.62 -7.45 -4.33
N MET A 50 -9.24 -7.49 -5.50
CA MET A 50 -10.04 -6.37 -5.96
C MET A 50 -11.18 -6.04 -5.01
N ARG A 51 -11.78 -7.07 -4.40
CA ARG A 51 -12.85 -6.86 -3.43
C ARG A 51 -12.34 -6.25 -2.14
N ASP A 52 -11.08 -6.54 -1.77
CA ASP A 52 -10.53 -6.13 -0.48
C ASP A 52 -9.77 -4.80 -0.51
N PHE A 53 -9.36 -4.34 -1.68
CA PHE A 53 -8.48 -3.19 -1.80
C PHE A 53 -9.06 -2.09 -2.65
N THR A 54 -8.80 -0.84 -2.22
CA THR A 54 -8.96 0.33 -3.09
C THR A 54 -7.57 0.91 -3.35
N VAL A 55 -7.42 1.55 -4.51
CA VAL A 55 -6.19 2.27 -4.86
C VAL A 55 -6.57 3.73 -5.01
N GLU A 56 -5.94 4.60 -4.23
CA GLU A 56 -6.27 6.00 -4.20
C GLU A 56 -5.01 6.85 -4.35
N GLY A 57 -5.13 7.92 -5.12
CA GLY A 57 -4.05 8.89 -5.22
C GLY A 57 -4.28 10.01 -4.22
N VAL A 58 -3.20 10.47 -3.58
CA VAL A 58 -3.25 11.65 -2.74
C VAL A 58 -2.15 12.59 -3.20
N ALA A 59 -2.34 13.89 -2.94
CA ALA A 59 -1.42 14.89 -3.45
C ALA A 59 -0.02 14.72 -2.87
N CYS A 60 0.08 14.44 -1.58
CA CYS A 60 1.41 14.33 -0.96
C CYS A 60 1.32 13.56 0.35
N MET A 61 2.27 12.67 0.58
CA MET A 61 2.39 11.92 1.82
C MET A 61 3.68 12.25 2.56
N ALA A 62 4.28 13.39 2.21
CA ALA A 62 5.52 13.87 2.84
C ALA A 62 6.70 12.92 2.63
N GLY A 63 6.64 12.05 1.63
CA GLY A 63 7.75 11.16 1.28
C GLY A 63 8.61 11.70 0.16
N CYS A 64 8.66 13.02 -0.01
CA CYS A 64 9.30 13.66 -1.16
C CYS A 64 10.80 13.38 -1.28
N ALA A 65 11.45 13.03 -0.18
CA ALA A 65 12.87 12.67 -0.22
C ALA A 65 13.10 11.33 -0.92
N ARG A 66 12.09 10.50 -0.98
CA ARG A 66 12.15 9.17 -1.59
C ARG A 66 10.96 8.96 -2.53
N PRO A 67 10.86 9.74 -3.61
CA PRO A 67 9.75 9.54 -4.53
C PRO A 67 9.97 8.25 -5.31
N LEU A 68 8.97 7.49 -5.61
CA LEU A 68 7.55 7.70 -5.38
C LEU A 68 7.14 7.04 -4.07
N ALA A 69 6.21 7.64 -3.32
CA ALA A 69 5.76 7.10 -2.04
C ALA A 69 4.43 6.36 -2.20
N VAL A 70 4.33 5.19 -1.54
CA VAL A 70 3.13 4.36 -1.56
C VAL A 70 2.88 3.86 -0.15
N ALA A 71 1.63 3.94 0.31
CA ALA A 71 1.27 3.49 1.65
C ALA A 71 0.20 2.40 1.58
N PHE A 72 0.23 1.51 2.57
CA PHE A 72 -0.79 0.51 2.78
C PHE A 72 -1.39 0.73 4.15
N GLN A 73 -2.72 0.75 4.24
CA GLN A 73 -3.38 0.86 5.53
C GLN A 73 -4.72 0.14 5.53
N ALA A 74 -5.17 -0.25 6.72
CA ALA A 74 -6.47 -0.88 6.91
C ALA A 74 -6.82 -0.75 8.39
N PRO A 75 -8.12 -0.72 8.72
CA PRO A 75 -8.54 -0.68 10.12
C PRO A 75 -7.98 -1.86 10.90
N GLY A 76 -7.41 -1.59 12.05
CA GLY A 76 -6.87 -2.63 12.92
C GLY A 76 -5.55 -3.23 12.49
N LYS A 77 -4.94 -2.71 11.44
CA LYS A 77 -3.68 -3.23 10.93
C LYS A 77 -2.60 -2.15 10.95
N ALA A 78 -1.37 -2.59 11.04
CA ALA A 78 -0.23 -1.69 10.91
C ALA A 78 -0.24 -1.04 9.53
N ALA A 79 0.21 0.21 9.46
CA ALA A 79 0.33 0.93 8.19
C ALA A 79 1.78 0.87 7.73
N TYR A 80 1.98 0.80 6.43
CA TYR A 80 3.31 0.78 5.83
C TYR A 80 3.47 1.95 4.89
N LEU A 81 4.66 2.53 4.88
CA LEU A 81 5.03 3.56 3.93
C LEU A 81 6.28 3.09 3.19
N PHE A 82 6.20 3.02 1.88
CA PHE A 82 7.33 2.68 1.02
C PHE A 82 7.73 3.91 0.23
N GLY A 83 9.04 4.06 0.01
CA GLY A 83 9.55 5.14 -0.84
C GLY A 83 10.41 4.58 -1.94
N SER A 84 10.83 5.44 -2.84
CA SER A 84 11.67 5.06 -3.99
C SER A 84 11.01 3.98 -4.84
N ILE A 85 9.70 4.02 -4.94
CA ILE A 85 8.95 3.03 -5.72
C ILE A 85 9.07 3.36 -7.21
N ASP A 86 9.37 2.35 -7.99
CA ASP A 86 9.39 2.45 -9.44
C ASP A 86 8.03 2.00 -9.98
N ALA A 87 7.38 2.86 -10.75
CA ALA A 87 6.01 2.60 -11.18
C ALA A 87 5.88 1.35 -12.05
N GLU A 88 6.95 0.97 -12.74
CA GLU A 88 6.93 -0.23 -13.58
C GLU A 88 7.53 -1.44 -12.88
N ALA A 89 8.73 -1.28 -12.36
CA ALA A 89 9.47 -2.42 -11.83
C ALA A 89 8.88 -2.95 -10.53
N ASP A 90 8.28 -2.08 -9.73
CA ASP A 90 7.79 -2.48 -8.40
C ASP A 90 6.30 -2.80 -8.35
N ALA A 91 5.55 -2.56 -9.42
CA ALA A 91 4.11 -2.78 -9.40
C ALA A 91 3.74 -4.22 -9.04
N GLY A 92 4.47 -5.19 -9.58
CA GLY A 92 4.22 -6.59 -9.25
C GLY A 92 4.45 -6.90 -7.79
N ASP A 93 5.52 -6.35 -7.22
CA ASP A 93 5.81 -6.59 -5.81
C ASP A 93 4.82 -5.88 -4.90
N LEU A 94 4.28 -4.72 -5.33
CA LEU A 94 3.24 -4.06 -4.57
C LEU A 94 1.97 -4.92 -4.49
N VAL A 95 1.63 -5.60 -5.59
CA VAL A 95 0.48 -6.52 -5.58
C VAL A 95 0.78 -7.73 -4.70
N ARG A 96 2.00 -8.24 -4.74
CA ARG A 96 2.39 -9.34 -3.84
C ARG A 96 2.29 -8.92 -2.38
N PHE A 97 2.70 -7.69 -2.07
CA PHE A 97 2.56 -7.19 -0.71
C PHE A 97 1.09 -7.03 -0.32
N ALA A 98 0.24 -6.61 -1.26
CA ALA A 98 -1.18 -6.52 -0.99
C ALA A 98 -1.73 -7.88 -0.55
N ARG A 99 -1.34 -8.95 -1.25
CA ARG A 99 -1.79 -10.29 -0.88
C ARG A 99 -1.27 -10.71 0.49
N LEU A 100 0.00 -10.44 0.78
CA LEU A 100 0.55 -10.71 2.10
C LEU A 100 -0.20 -9.90 3.17
N TYR A 101 -0.38 -8.60 2.93
CA TYR A 101 -1.01 -7.70 3.88
C TYR A 101 -2.43 -8.15 4.21
N ALA A 102 -3.17 -8.58 3.20
CA ALA A 102 -4.53 -9.07 3.41
C ALA A 102 -4.54 -10.29 4.31
N SER A 103 -3.51 -11.11 4.27
CA SER A 103 -3.43 -12.33 5.07
C SER A 103 -2.99 -12.10 6.51
N LEU A 104 -2.43 -10.94 6.82
CA LEU A 104 -1.94 -10.65 8.16
C LEU A 104 -3.05 -10.06 9.01
N ALA A 105 -3.30 -10.67 10.18
CA ALA A 105 -4.40 -10.22 11.03
C ALA A 105 -4.21 -8.80 11.53
N ASP A 106 -2.99 -8.45 11.92
CA ASP A 106 -2.68 -7.11 12.41
C ASP A 106 -1.74 -6.33 11.49
N GLY A 107 -1.50 -6.85 10.30
CA GLY A 107 -0.63 -6.20 9.32
C GLY A 107 0.85 -6.28 9.63
N TRP A 108 1.25 -6.93 10.71
CA TRP A 108 2.66 -6.93 11.13
C TRP A 108 3.43 -8.04 10.45
N CYS A 109 4.51 -7.70 9.77
CA CYS A 109 5.40 -8.69 9.17
C CYS A 109 6.84 -8.19 9.27
N ASN A 110 7.79 -9.11 9.19
CA ASN A 110 9.19 -8.74 9.20
C ASN A 110 9.71 -8.53 7.78
N SER A 111 10.95 -8.07 7.66
CA SER A 111 11.52 -7.76 6.34
C SER A 111 11.67 -8.99 5.47
N GLY A 112 11.87 -10.16 6.07
CA GLY A 112 12.02 -11.40 5.29
C GLY A 112 10.73 -11.85 4.65
N GLN A 113 9.58 -11.39 5.17
CA GLN A 113 8.29 -11.74 4.60
C GLN A 113 7.86 -10.81 3.49
N ARG A 114 8.41 -9.59 3.46
CA ARG A 114 8.06 -8.63 2.42
C ARG A 114 8.71 -8.99 1.10
N PRO A 115 8.08 -8.69 -0.03
CA PRO A 115 8.71 -8.89 -1.33
C PRO A 115 10.09 -8.23 -1.38
N PRO A 116 11.08 -8.86 -1.99
CA PRO A 116 12.46 -8.38 -1.91
C PRO A 116 12.66 -6.93 -2.34
N ARG A 117 11.95 -6.50 -3.38
CA ARG A 117 12.11 -5.12 -3.86
C ARG A 117 11.55 -4.10 -2.89
N LEU A 118 10.62 -4.50 -2.03
CA LEU A 118 10.00 -3.58 -1.08
C LEU A 118 10.67 -3.57 0.28
N ALA A 119 11.32 -4.66 0.66
CA ALA A 119 11.93 -4.76 1.99
C ALA A 119 12.89 -3.60 2.24
N GLY A 120 13.75 -3.30 1.29
CA GLY A 120 14.71 -2.20 1.42
C GLY A 120 14.12 -0.83 1.15
N LYS A 121 12.88 -0.76 0.73
CA LYS A 121 12.20 0.51 0.44
C LYS A 121 11.19 0.89 1.51
N THR A 122 11.09 0.13 2.59
CA THR A 122 10.17 0.41 3.68
C THR A 122 10.69 1.60 4.49
N LEU A 123 9.95 2.69 4.48
CA LEU A 123 10.30 3.89 5.23
C LEU A 123 9.73 3.86 6.64
N ALA A 124 8.55 3.29 6.82
CA ALA A 124 7.89 3.26 8.12
C ALA A 124 6.92 2.10 8.19
N ARG A 125 6.79 1.55 9.39
CA ARG A 125 5.77 0.57 9.74
C ARG A 125 5.14 1.08 11.03
N ILE A 126 3.88 1.49 10.97
CA ILE A 126 3.22 2.18 12.06
C ILE A 126 2.15 1.27 12.65
N PRO A 127 2.20 0.96 13.95
CA PRO A 127 1.19 0.08 14.54
C PRO A 127 -0.20 0.67 14.45
N ALA A 128 -1.19 -0.19 14.42
CA ALA A 128 -2.58 0.25 14.41
C ALA A 128 -2.86 1.08 15.67
N PRO A 129 -3.75 2.09 15.58
CA PRO A 129 -4.11 2.87 16.75
C PRO A 129 -4.61 1.96 17.88
N GLY A 130 -4.12 2.21 19.09
CA GLY A 130 -4.54 1.43 20.25
C GLY A 130 -3.87 0.08 20.39
N LYS A 131 -2.99 -0.29 19.45
CA LYS A 131 -2.25 -1.55 19.54
C LYS A 131 -0.77 -1.24 19.61
N PRO A 132 -0.09 -1.54 20.70
CA PRO A 132 1.34 -1.28 20.79
C PRO A 132 2.11 -2.17 19.83
N ALA A 133 3.19 -1.63 19.30
CA ALA A 133 4.10 -2.42 18.50
C ALA A 133 4.83 -3.35 19.45
N ASP A 134 4.40 -4.58 19.45
CA ASP A 134 4.93 -5.55 20.37
C ASP A 134 6.02 -6.34 19.68
N GLY A 135 7.24 -6.17 20.10
CA GLY A 135 8.35 -6.88 19.52
C GLY A 135 8.26 -8.39 19.64
N ASN A 136 7.32 -8.86 20.38
CA ASN A 136 7.14 -10.30 20.56
C ASN A 136 6.36 -10.96 19.43
N ARG A 137 5.92 -10.17 18.51
CA ARG A 137 5.16 -10.73 17.42
C ARG A 137 6.03 -11.23 16.30
#